data_6e5479ddce0b4eb12d2d8156655f6797
#
_entry.id   6e5479ddce0b4eb12d2d8156655f6797
#
_cell.length_a   1.000
_cell.length_b   1.000
_cell.length_c   1.000
_cell.angle_alpha   90.00
_cell.angle_beta   90.00
_cell.angle_gamma   90.00
#
_symmetry.space_group_name_H-M   'P 1'
#
loop_
_entity.id
_entity.type
_entity.pdbx_description
1 polymer ?
#
loop_
_entity_poly.entity_id
_entity_poly.type
_entity_poly.pdbx_seq_one_letter_code
_entity_poly.pdbx_strand_id
1 'polypeptide(L)'
;MGMRCIVLEANRIGWGASGRNGGIAVPRYKLTYPELEKRYGREVAELMYRAAHEAVGVLEGIVQHYSLDCGFVRSGHLTPMVSANDAERFSADVKWLESVFGDRAPRVLDRATTARKTGTSFYACAYHEPRGAAIHPLEYCATLAHALHARAVQIHCDTPVTAWHASHSGVVLDTPRGRVHCKQLVIATNGYSDLTPAGRLLSKRVVPVASAVIATEPLPPQVRKEMLPDGEPATDAKRLTNYYRVLRDGSFFFGGRGGASSSASQRIYDRLRRDMVAIFPQLQSVPTRHQWFGMVAVTLDTLPHIGSLDQRVHYGMGYNGRGVALSALFGKQLANQVAGNAPSLGPMSGGWFQAIPFHAFRVPAKHVAISWKQMADSFGL
;
A
#
# COMPACT_ATOMS: atom_id res chain seq x y z
N MET A 1 22.94 -9.77 -11.04
CA MET A 1 23.79 -8.57 -10.84
C MET A 1 25.02 -8.81 -9.94
N GLY A 2 25.17 -9.94 -9.28
CA GLY A 2 26.37 -10.32 -8.51
C GLY A 2 26.71 -9.45 -7.30
N MET A 3 25.82 -8.55 -6.88
CA MET A 3 26.06 -7.65 -5.73
C MET A 3 25.75 -8.37 -4.41
N ARG A 4 26.65 -8.26 -3.44
CA ARG A 4 26.34 -8.69 -2.07
C ARG A 4 25.42 -7.68 -1.41
N CYS A 5 24.35 -8.17 -0.79
CA CYS A 5 23.36 -7.35 -0.10
C CYS A 5 23.29 -7.76 1.38
N ILE A 6 23.11 -6.79 2.26
CA ILE A 6 22.79 -6.96 3.67
C ILE A 6 21.52 -6.15 3.96
N VAL A 7 20.60 -6.71 4.73
CA VAL A 7 19.38 -6.04 5.19
C VAL A 7 19.50 -5.79 6.69
N LEU A 8 19.31 -4.53 7.10
CA LEU A 8 19.25 -4.13 8.49
C LEU A 8 17.81 -3.75 8.83
N GLU A 9 17.16 -4.53 9.67
CA GLU A 9 15.78 -4.31 10.13
C GLU A 9 15.81 -3.89 11.60
N ALA A 10 15.16 -2.77 11.89
CA ALA A 10 15.15 -2.22 13.26
C ALA A 10 14.43 -3.12 14.27
N ASN A 11 13.50 -3.93 13.80
CA ASN A 11 12.69 -4.86 14.60
C ASN A 11 12.78 -6.28 14.03
N ARG A 12 11.61 -6.90 13.77
CA ARG A 12 11.49 -8.22 13.13
C ARG A 12 10.97 -8.06 11.71
N ILE A 13 11.26 -9.03 10.86
CA ILE A 13 10.76 -9.08 9.49
C ILE A 13 9.24 -8.93 9.49
N GLY A 14 8.74 -8.00 8.66
CA GLY A 14 7.31 -7.73 8.55
C GLY A 14 6.71 -6.92 9.72
N TRP A 15 7.51 -6.47 10.68
CA TRP A 15 7.00 -5.67 11.81
C TRP A 15 6.33 -4.37 11.38
N GLY A 16 6.82 -3.71 10.35
CA GLY A 16 6.26 -2.46 9.82
C GLY A 16 5.04 -2.67 8.93
N ALA A 17 4.76 -1.71 8.05
CA ALA A 17 3.64 -1.76 7.11
C ALA A 17 3.66 -2.98 6.20
N SER A 18 4.83 -3.55 5.92
CA SER A 18 4.99 -4.70 5.02
C SER A 18 4.24 -5.94 5.52
N GLY A 19 4.19 -6.20 6.83
CA GLY A 19 3.46 -7.35 7.38
C GLY A 19 2.07 -7.01 7.95
N ARG A 20 1.70 -5.72 8.05
CA ARG A 20 0.46 -5.27 8.73
C ARG A 20 -0.64 -4.79 7.79
N ASN A 21 -0.41 -4.81 6.48
CA ASN A 21 -1.37 -4.36 5.48
C ASN A 21 -2.42 -5.43 5.13
N GLY A 22 -3.41 -5.07 4.29
CA GLY A 22 -4.48 -5.98 3.87
C GLY A 22 -4.08 -6.99 2.78
N GLY A 23 -2.84 -6.96 2.30
CA GLY A 23 -2.39 -7.87 1.23
C GLY A 23 -3.09 -7.66 -0.11
N ILE A 24 -3.53 -6.44 -0.41
CA ILE A 24 -4.28 -6.10 -1.63
C ILE A 24 -3.33 -5.50 -2.65
N ALA A 25 -3.08 -6.20 -3.75
CA ALA A 25 -2.26 -5.76 -4.86
C ALA A 25 -3.15 -5.30 -6.02
N VAL A 26 -3.14 -4.00 -6.32
CA VAL A 26 -3.99 -3.40 -7.38
C VAL A 26 -3.11 -2.70 -8.40
N PRO A 27 -3.36 -2.86 -9.71
CA PRO A 27 -2.61 -2.18 -10.76
C PRO A 27 -3.12 -0.74 -10.96
N ARG A 28 -3.13 0.07 -9.88
CA ARG A 28 -3.70 1.42 -9.88
C ARG A 28 -3.05 2.33 -8.84
N TYR A 29 -3.16 3.64 -9.09
CA TYR A 29 -2.82 4.70 -8.15
C TYR A 29 -4.06 5.22 -7.40
N LYS A 30 -3.90 6.27 -6.60
CA LYS A 30 -5.03 7.00 -5.97
C LYS A 30 -5.77 7.86 -6.99
N LEU A 31 -5.05 8.43 -7.96
CA LEU A 31 -5.60 9.15 -9.09
C LEU A 31 -6.07 8.17 -10.16
N THR A 32 -7.15 8.51 -10.87
CA THR A 32 -7.58 7.82 -12.09
C THR A 32 -6.69 8.21 -13.27
N TYR A 33 -6.72 7.47 -14.36
CA TYR A 33 -5.87 7.77 -15.51
C TYR A 33 -6.26 9.09 -16.21
N PRO A 34 -7.54 9.49 -16.33
CA PRO A 34 -7.89 10.84 -16.78
C PRO A 34 -7.34 11.94 -15.86
N GLU A 35 -7.33 11.75 -14.56
CA GLU A 35 -6.73 12.70 -13.61
C GLU A 35 -5.21 12.78 -13.77
N LEU A 36 -4.54 11.66 -14.03
CA LEU A 36 -3.10 11.61 -14.33
C LEU A 36 -2.78 12.30 -15.66
N GLU A 37 -3.56 12.06 -16.71
CA GLU A 37 -3.42 12.75 -18.00
C GLU A 37 -3.61 14.26 -17.87
N LYS A 38 -4.64 14.69 -17.16
CA LYS A 38 -4.89 16.12 -16.90
C LYS A 38 -3.72 16.79 -16.17
N ARG A 39 -3.05 16.05 -15.28
CA ARG A 39 -2.00 16.60 -14.41
C ARG A 39 -0.61 16.52 -15.01
N TYR A 40 -0.32 15.48 -15.77
CA TYR A 40 1.04 15.17 -16.24
C TYR A 40 1.15 14.94 -17.76
N GLY A 41 0.04 14.97 -18.48
CA GLY A 41 -0.02 14.68 -19.90
C GLY A 41 -0.21 13.18 -20.21
N ARG A 42 -0.60 12.94 -21.46
CA ARG A 42 -0.98 11.62 -21.98
C ARG A 42 0.13 10.58 -21.87
N GLU A 43 1.32 10.89 -22.35
CA GLU A 43 2.46 9.96 -22.35
C GLU A 43 2.82 9.49 -20.93
N VAL A 44 2.75 10.41 -19.96
CA VAL A 44 3.00 10.08 -18.55
C VAL A 44 1.89 9.19 -17.98
N ALA A 45 0.62 9.46 -18.29
CA ALA A 45 -0.50 8.62 -17.85
C ALA A 45 -0.37 7.19 -18.40
N GLU A 46 0.02 7.04 -19.66
CA GLU A 46 0.28 5.75 -20.29
C GLU A 46 1.47 5.01 -19.65
N LEU A 47 2.57 5.71 -19.39
CA LEU A 47 3.73 5.15 -18.69
C LEU A 47 3.31 4.63 -17.30
N MET A 48 2.54 5.42 -16.57
CA MET A 48 2.06 5.05 -15.25
C MET A 48 1.08 3.86 -15.29
N TYR A 49 0.21 3.77 -16.30
CA TYR A 49 -0.63 2.58 -16.50
C TYR A 49 0.23 1.33 -16.64
N ARG A 50 1.21 1.33 -17.55
CA ARG A 50 2.11 0.19 -17.75
C ARG A 50 2.88 -0.17 -16.47
N ALA A 51 3.40 0.81 -15.76
CA ALA A 51 4.12 0.61 -14.49
C ALA A 51 3.23 0.00 -13.40
N ALA A 52 1.96 0.42 -13.28
CA ALA A 52 1.02 -0.13 -12.33
C ALA A 52 0.73 -1.62 -12.59
N HIS A 53 0.56 -1.99 -13.87
CA HIS A 53 0.36 -3.39 -14.27
C HIS A 53 1.64 -4.23 -14.12
N GLU A 54 2.79 -3.68 -14.49
CA GLU A 54 4.10 -4.31 -14.25
C GLU A 54 4.32 -4.59 -12.76
N ALA A 55 3.90 -3.69 -11.88
CA ALA A 55 4.09 -3.86 -10.44
C ALA A 55 3.44 -5.14 -9.88
N VAL A 56 2.23 -5.48 -10.34
CA VAL A 56 1.55 -6.72 -9.95
C VAL A 56 2.25 -7.94 -10.58
N GLY A 57 2.69 -7.82 -11.83
CA GLY A 57 3.48 -8.87 -12.51
C GLY A 57 4.83 -9.14 -11.84
N VAL A 58 5.54 -8.09 -11.40
CA VAL A 58 6.80 -8.24 -10.65
C VAL A 58 6.56 -8.95 -9.32
N LEU A 59 5.51 -8.58 -8.57
CA LEU A 59 5.15 -9.26 -7.32
C LEU A 59 4.89 -10.75 -7.57
N GLU A 60 4.07 -11.08 -8.56
CA GLU A 60 3.78 -12.46 -8.95
C GLU A 60 5.04 -13.22 -9.35
N GLY A 61 5.89 -12.59 -10.20
CA GLY A 61 7.16 -13.18 -10.61
C GLY A 61 8.10 -13.49 -9.45
N ILE A 62 8.13 -12.63 -8.41
CA ILE A 62 8.89 -12.89 -7.18
C ILE A 62 8.31 -14.12 -6.45
N VAL A 63 6.98 -14.17 -6.28
CA VAL A 63 6.31 -15.31 -5.61
C VAL A 63 6.61 -16.62 -6.32
N GLN A 64 6.51 -16.64 -7.65
CA GLN A 64 6.76 -17.82 -8.48
C GLN A 64 8.25 -18.22 -8.47
N HIS A 65 9.16 -17.24 -8.71
CA HIS A 65 10.60 -17.50 -8.79
C HIS A 65 11.18 -18.10 -7.50
N TYR A 66 10.68 -17.65 -6.35
CA TYR A 66 11.12 -18.13 -5.05
C TYR A 66 10.21 -19.21 -4.45
N SER A 67 9.15 -19.63 -5.17
CA SER A 67 8.14 -20.60 -4.70
C SER A 67 7.60 -20.25 -3.32
N LEU A 68 7.20 -18.98 -3.12
CA LEU A 68 6.77 -18.47 -1.82
C LEU A 68 5.35 -18.95 -1.48
N ASP A 69 5.18 -19.68 -0.38
CA ASP A 69 3.84 -19.98 0.17
C ASP A 69 3.35 -18.79 1.00
N CYS A 70 2.67 -17.87 0.33
CA CYS A 70 2.16 -16.64 0.92
C CYS A 70 0.72 -16.34 0.49
N GLY A 71 -0.02 -17.33 -0.01
CA GLY A 71 -1.41 -17.18 -0.41
C GLY A 71 -1.63 -16.16 -1.52
N PHE A 72 -0.70 -16.02 -2.47
CA PHE A 72 -0.88 -15.16 -3.63
C PHE A 72 -1.94 -15.74 -4.57
N VAL A 73 -2.95 -14.93 -4.89
CA VAL A 73 -4.04 -15.29 -5.82
C VAL A 73 -4.37 -14.09 -6.70
N ARG A 74 -4.46 -14.30 -8.03
CA ARG A 74 -5.05 -13.34 -8.98
C ARG A 74 -6.56 -13.39 -8.84
N SER A 75 -7.11 -12.71 -7.84
CA SER A 75 -8.53 -12.71 -7.49
C SER A 75 -9.32 -11.57 -8.13
N GLY A 76 -8.66 -10.59 -8.71
CA GLY A 76 -9.30 -9.31 -9.02
C GLY A 76 -9.34 -8.37 -7.82
N HIS A 77 -10.02 -7.23 -7.98
CA HIS A 77 -10.23 -6.23 -6.94
C HIS A 77 -11.51 -5.44 -7.20
N LEU A 78 -12.26 -5.15 -6.15
CA LEU A 78 -13.44 -4.31 -6.19
C LEU A 78 -13.16 -2.93 -5.57
N THR A 79 -13.69 -1.88 -6.20
CA THR A 79 -13.78 -0.54 -5.59
C THR A 79 -15.25 -0.16 -5.47
N PRO A 80 -15.93 -0.58 -4.38
CA PRO A 80 -17.34 -0.25 -4.16
C PRO A 80 -17.54 1.24 -3.89
N MET A 81 -18.65 1.78 -4.38
CA MET A 81 -18.99 3.20 -4.37
C MET A 81 -20.40 3.44 -3.86
N VAL A 82 -20.58 4.51 -3.10
CA VAL A 82 -21.90 4.97 -2.64
C VAL A 82 -22.35 6.25 -3.37
N SER A 83 -21.40 7.02 -3.91
CA SER A 83 -21.65 8.32 -4.51
C SER A 83 -21.75 8.22 -6.04
N ALA A 84 -22.66 9.02 -6.65
CA ALA A 84 -22.76 9.15 -8.11
C ALA A 84 -21.49 9.76 -8.71
N ASN A 85 -20.87 10.73 -8.02
CA ASN A 85 -19.63 11.37 -8.47
C ASN A 85 -18.48 10.35 -8.60
N ASP A 86 -18.39 9.39 -7.67
CA ASP A 86 -17.39 8.31 -7.78
C ASP A 86 -17.70 7.40 -8.97
N ALA A 87 -18.99 7.09 -9.21
CA ALA A 87 -19.39 6.28 -10.36
C ALA A 87 -19.02 6.95 -11.70
N GLU A 88 -19.24 8.26 -11.84
CA GLU A 88 -18.84 9.04 -13.02
C GLU A 88 -17.32 9.04 -13.21
N ARG A 89 -16.60 9.31 -12.13
CA ARG A 89 -15.12 9.32 -12.11
C ARG A 89 -14.54 7.98 -12.58
N PHE A 90 -15.05 6.86 -12.10
CA PHE A 90 -14.59 5.54 -12.52
C PHE A 90 -15.11 5.11 -13.88
N SER A 91 -16.29 5.58 -14.31
CA SER A 91 -16.77 5.41 -15.69
C SER A 91 -15.89 6.14 -16.69
N ALA A 92 -15.41 7.34 -16.35
CA ALA A 92 -14.44 8.08 -17.16
C ALA A 92 -13.10 7.31 -17.25
N ASP A 93 -12.66 6.67 -16.16
CA ASP A 93 -11.45 5.83 -16.14
C ASP A 93 -11.57 4.63 -17.09
N VAL A 94 -12.69 3.91 -17.07
CA VAL A 94 -12.99 2.80 -18.00
C VAL A 94 -12.97 3.26 -19.45
N LYS A 95 -13.64 4.36 -19.77
CA LYS A 95 -13.67 4.94 -21.12
C LYS A 95 -12.28 5.34 -21.61
N TRP A 96 -11.48 5.92 -20.73
CA TRP A 96 -10.10 6.28 -21.04
C TRP A 96 -9.26 5.05 -21.37
N LEU A 97 -9.34 4.00 -20.54
CA LEU A 97 -8.62 2.75 -20.75
C LEU A 97 -8.99 2.08 -22.08
N GLU A 98 -10.27 2.05 -22.40
CA GLU A 98 -10.75 1.52 -23.67
C GLU A 98 -10.25 2.36 -24.86
N SER A 99 -10.32 3.69 -24.77
CA SER A 99 -9.92 4.59 -25.86
C SER A 99 -8.40 4.59 -26.13
N VAL A 100 -7.58 4.43 -25.06
CA VAL A 100 -6.11 4.55 -25.15
C VAL A 100 -5.44 3.22 -25.45
N PHE A 101 -5.91 2.16 -24.80
CA PHE A 101 -5.28 0.83 -24.84
C PHE A 101 -6.16 -0.25 -25.45
N GLY A 102 -7.43 0.05 -25.81
CA GLY A 102 -8.41 -0.98 -26.15
C GLY A 102 -8.74 -1.89 -24.95
N ASP A 103 -8.41 -1.44 -23.73
CA ASP A 103 -8.56 -2.25 -22.52
C ASP A 103 -10.01 -2.20 -22.00
N ARG A 104 -10.72 -3.33 -22.18
CA ARG A 104 -12.12 -3.53 -21.76
C ARG A 104 -12.24 -4.42 -20.54
N ALA A 105 -11.13 -4.79 -19.90
CA ALA A 105 -11.17 -5.67 -18.74
C ALA A 105 -11.73 -4.97 -17.48
N PRO A 106 -11.34 -3.74 -17.14
CA PRO A 106 -11.98 -2.99 -16.07
C PRO A 106 -13.38 -2.51 -16.45
N ARG A 107 -14.31 -2.54 -15.49
CA ARG A 107 -15.70 -2.11 -15.74
C ARG A 107 -16.36 -1.61 -14.46
N VAL A 108 -17.39 -0.76 -14.63
CA VAL A 108 -18.29 -0.39 -13.55
C VAL A 108 -19.45 -1.37 -13.52
N LEU A 109 -19.65 -2.02 -12.37
CA LEU A 109 -20.71 -2.99 -12.12
C LEU A 109 -21.96 -2.26 -11.62
N ASP A 110 -23.12 -2.73 -12.01
CA ASP A 110 -24.40 -2.27 -11.48
C ASP A 110 -24.61 -2.65 -10.00
N ARG A 111 -25.67 -2.12 -9.39
CA ARG A 111 -26.02 -2.34 -7.99
C ARG A 111 -26.22 -3.82 -7.65
N ALA A 112 -26.95 -4.56 -8.51
CA ALA A 112 -27.28 -5.96 -8.26
C ALA A 112 -26.02 -6.85 -8.31
N THR A 113 -25.18 -6.63 -9.31
CA THR A 113 -23.89 -7.33 -9.45
C THR A 113 -22.93 -6.97 -8.31
N THR A 114 -22.89 -5.69 -7.92
CA THR A 114 -22.08 -5.23 -6.78
C THR A 114 -22.54 -5.91 -5.49
N ALA A 115 -23.85 -5.97 -5.23
CA ALA A 115 -24.38 -6.62 -4.02
C ALA A 115 -24.01 -8.11 -3.97
N ARG A 116 -24.14 -8.83 -5.09
CA ARG A 116 -23.72 -10.25 -5.15
C ARG A 116 -22.22 -10.42 -4.88
N LYS A 117 -21.37 -9.59 -5.49
CA LYS A 117 -19.92 -9.70 -5.36
C LYS A 117 -19.40 -9.26 -4.00
N THR A 118 -20.06 -8.33 -3.34
CA THR A 118 -19.61 -7.82 -2.02
C THR A 118 -20.27 -8.53 -0.84
N GLY A 119 -21.44 -9.12 -1.02
CA GLY A 119 -22.28 -9.66 0.04
C GLY A 119 -23.05 -8.59 0.83
N THR A 120 -23.22 -7.39 0.27
CA THR A 120 -23.98 -6.30 0.90
C THR A 120 -24.67 -5.42 -0.14
N SER A 121 -25.85 -4.90 0.20
CA SER A 121 -26.59 -3.92 -0.60
C SER A 121 -26.23 -2.46 -0.29
N PHE A 122 -25.23 -2.25 0.56
CA PHE A 122 -24.80 -0.91 1.02
C PHE A 122 -24.32 -0.01 -0.12
N TYR A 123 -23.67 -0.59 -1.13
CA TYR A 123 -23.06 0.14 -2.23
C TYR A 123 -24.01 0.27 -3.43
N ALA A 124 -23.92 1.41 -4.13
CA ALA A 124 -24.69 1.68 -5.34
C ALA A 124 -24.13 0.96 -6.58
N CYS A 125 -22.80 0.86 -6.67
CA CYS A 125 -22.07 0.25 -7.78
C CYS A 125 -20.62 -0.08 -7.33
N ALA A 126 -19.84 -0.75 -8.19
CA ALA A 126 -18.42 -0.97 -7.94
C ALA A 126 -17.61 -0.89 -9.25
N TYR A 127 -16.41 -0.33 -9.17
CA TYR A 127 -15.42 -0.55 -10.22
C TYR A 127 -14.73 -1.90 -9.97
N HIS A 128 -14.66 -2.72 -10.99
CA HIS A 128 -14.02 -4.02 -10.97
C HIS A 128 -12.76 -4.01 -11.81
N GLU A 129 -11.62 -4.36 -11.21
CA GLU A 129 -10.34 -4.57 -11.88
C GLU A 129 -9.97 -6.06 -11.77
N PRO A 130 -10.13 -6.86 -12.85
CA PRO A 130 -9.94 -8.32 -12.78
C PRO A 130 -8.48 -8.75 -12.61
N ARG A 131 -7.51 -7.85 -12.82
CA ARG A 131 -6.07 -8.14 -12.74
C ARG A 131 -5.46 -7.83 -11.37
N GLY A 132 -6.28 -7.46 -10.40
CA GLY A 132 -5.86 -7.34 -9.01
C GLY A 132 -5.46 -8.69 -8.43
N ALA A 133 -4.75 -8.66 -7.30
CA ALA A 133 -4.34 -9.84 -6.57
C ALA A 133 -4.45 -9.67 -5.07
N ALA A 134 -4.49 -10.78 -4.36
CA ALA A 134 -4.43 -10.86 -2.92
C ALA A 134 -3.22 -11.68 -2.48
N ILE A 135 -2.65 -11.35 -1.31
CA ILE A 135 -1.48 -12.04 -0.72
C ILE A 135 -1.59 -12.00 0.81
N HIS A 136 -0.99 -12.94 1.51
CA HIS A 136 -0.80 -12.82 2.96
C HIS A 136 0.50 -12.04 3.24
N PRO A 137 0.45 -10.77 3.67
CA PRO A 137 1.61 -9.89 3.64
C PRO A 137 2.72 -10.31 4.59
N LEU A 138 2.39 -10.86 5.77
CA LEU A 138 3.39 -11.31 6.72
C LEU A 138 4.06 -12.62 6.26
N GLU A 139 3.29 -13.57 5.71
CA GLU A 139 3.84 -14.79 5.10
C GLU A 139 4.76 -14.44 3.92
N TYR A 140 4.36 -13.49 3.07
CA TYR A 140 5.20 -13.00 1.99
C TYR A 140 6.55 -12.48 2.50
N CYS A 141 6.54 -11.62 3.53
CA CYS A 141 7.78 -11.11 4.12
C CYS A 141 8.65 -12.24 4.71
N ALA A 142 8.04 -13.17 5.44
CA ALA A 142 8.75 -14.25 6.12
C ALA A 142 9.33 -15.27 5.11
N THR A 143 8.52 -15.72 4.16
CA THR A 143 8.97 -16.70 3.15
C THR A 143 9.99 -16.11 2.18
N LEU A 144 9.83 -14.85 1.78
CA LEU A 144 10.84 -14.15 0.98
C LEU A 144 12.17 -14.00 1.73
N ALA A 145 12.12 -13.62 3.01
CA ALA A 145 13.33 -13.51 3.83
C ALA A 145 14.03 -14.87 3.98
N HIS A 146 13.28 -15.94 4.18
CA HIS A 146 13.82 -17.31 4.23
C HIS A 146 14.50 -17.68 2.88
N ALA A 147 13.83 -17.43 1.76
CA ALA A 147 14.35 -17.69 0.43
C ALA A 147 15.62 -16.87 0.11
N LEU A 148 15.71 -15.63 0.59
CA LEU A 148 16.91 -14.79 0.46
C LEU A 148 18.04 -15.26 1.36
N HIS A 149 17.75 -15.67 2.60
CA HIS A 149 18.74 -16.23 3.51
C HIS A 149 19.38 -17.50 2.93
N ALA A 150 18.59 -18.40 2.32
CA ALA A 150 19.08 -19.58 1.61
C ALA A 150 20.01 -19.23 0.43
N ARG A 151 20.00 -17.97 -0.05
CA ARG A 151 20.90 -17.43 -1.08
C ARG A 151 22.02 -16.55 -0.51
N ALA A 152 22.37 -16.75 0.75
CA ALA A 152 23.41 -16.04 1.47
C ALA A 152 23.19 -14.51 1.61
N VAL A 153 21.95 -14.00 1.46
CA VAL A 153 21.63 -12.63 1.84
C VAL A 153 21.54 -12.56 3.36
N GLN A 154 22.38 -11.71 3.96
CA GLN A 154 22.38 -11.49 5.40
C GLN A 154 21.24 -10.56 5.80
N ILE A 155 20.40 -10.99 6.74
CA ILE A 155 19.29 -10.19 7.27
C ILE A 155 19.46 -10.10 8.78
N HIS A 156 19.70 -8.89 9.29
CA HIS A 156 19.90 -8.62 10.70
C HIS A 156 18.68 -7.90 11.27
N CYS A 157 17.90 -8.63 12.05
CA CYS A 157 16.80 -8.08 12.85
C CYS A 157 17.34 -7.40 14.12
N ASP A 158 16.47 -6.62 14.79
CA ASP A 158 16.81 -5.86 16.01
C ASP A 158 18.11 -5.04 15.84
N THR A 159 18.28 -4.48 14.62
CA THR A 159 19.48 -3.75 14.23
C THR A 159 19.10 -2.39 13.61
N PRO A 160 18.59 -1.45 14.42
CA PRO A 160 18.24 -0.11 13.94
C PRO A 160 19.47 0.65 13.46
N VAL A 161 19.39 1.27 12.29
CA VAL A 161 20.39 2.23 11.81
C VAL A 161 20.14 3.57 12.49
N THR A 162 21.07 4.01 13.31
CA THR A 162 20.93 5.26 14.09
C THR A 162 21.48 6.48 13.35
N ALA A 163 22.49 6.28 12.50
CA ALA A 163 23.06 7.32 11.63
C ALA A 163 23.66 6.70 10.36
N TRP A 164 23.89 7.52 9.36
CA TRP A 164 24.68 7.15 8.19
C TRP A 164 25.46 8.35 7.69
N HIS A 165 26.63 8.07 7.11
CA HIS A 165 27.52 9.05 6.53
C HIS A 165 27.99 8.57 5.16
N ALA A 166 27.68 9.34 4.11
CA ALA A 166 28.15 9.07 2.77
C ALA A 166 29.45 9.86 2.50
N SER A 167 30.36 9.23 1.74
CA SER A 167 31.62 9.82 1.27
C SER A 167 31.92 9.34 -0.14
N HIS A 168 33.00 9.85 -0.73
CA HIS A 168 33.46 9.37 -2.05
C HIS A 168 33.81 7.87 -2.06
N SER A 169 34.22 7.29 -0.93
CA SER A 169 34.62 5.88 -0.82
C SER A 169 33.46 4.91 -0.54
N GLY A 170 32.30 5.41 -0.04
CA GLY A 170 31.17 4.57 0.32
C GLY A 170 30.25 5.20 1.37
N VAL A 171 29.44 4.38 2.00
CA VAL A 171 28.53 4.76 3.08
C VAL A 171 28.87 3.96 4.34
N VAL A 172 28.93 4.64 5.48
CA VAL A 172 29.07 4.04 6.81
C VAL A 172 27.76 4.18 7.54
N LEU A 173 27.27 3.06 8.08
CA LEU A 173 26.04 3.00 8.88
C LEU A 173 26.41 2.72 10.33
N ASP A 174 25.88 3.51 11.25
CA ASP A 174 26.02 3.27 12.70
C ASP A 174 24.78 2.49 13.21
N THR A 175 25.06 1.44 13.99
CA THR A 175 24.03 0.65 14.69
C THR A 175 24.47 0.40 16.13
N PRO A 176 23.58 0.03 17.05
CA PRO A 176 23.96 -0.36 18.41
C PRO A 176 24.90 -1.58 18.48
N ARG A 177 24.96 -2.36 17.39
CA ARG A 177 25.80 -3.58 17.31
C ARG A 177 27.13 -3.36 16.61
N GLY A 178 27.41 -2.15 16.12
CA GLY A 178 28.63 -1.81 15.39
C GLY A 178 28.38 -1.07 14.09
N ARG A 179 29.40 -0.94 13.27
CA ARG A 179 29.36 -0.20 12.00
C ARG A 179 29.28 -1.15 10.80
N VAL A 180 28.51 -0.72 9.81
CA VAL A 180 28.44 -1.39 8.50
C VAL A 180 28.96 -0.47 7.42
N HIS A 181 29.91 -0.97 6.64
CA HIS A 181 30.48 -0.27 5.49
C HIS A 181 29.91 -0.84 4.20
N CYS A 182 29.32 -0.02 3.35
CA CYS A 182 28.76 -0.42 2.07
C CYS A 182 29.09 0.59 0.96
N LYS A 183 28.96 0.14 -0.29
CA LYS A 183 29.13 1.01 -1.46
C LYS A 183 27.90 1.85 -1.75
N GLN A 184 26.74 1.29 -1.48
CA GLN A 184 25.43 1.88 -1.76
C GLN A 184 24.48 1.60 -0.61
N LEU A 185 23.60 2.54 -0.28
CA LEU A 185 22.54 2.43 0.72
C LEU A 185 21.18 2.58 0.06
N VAL A 186 20.25 1.69 0.40
CA VAL A 186 18.83 1.83 0.04
C VAL A 186 18.02 2.03 1.31
N ILE A 187 17.31 3.15 1.42
CA ILE A 187 16.42 3.47 2.54
C ILE A 187 14.99 3.10 2.15
N ALA A 188 14.43 2.07 2.79
CA ALA A 188 13.09 1.54 2.55
C ALA A 188 12.15 1.67 3.76
N THR A 189 12.40 2.63 4.64
CA THR A 189 11.68 2.83 5.91
C THR A 189 10.27 3.39 5.76
N ASN A 190 9.94 3.99 4.61
CA ASN A 190 8.61 4.49 4.22
C ASN A 190 7.92 5.29 5.37
N GLY A 191 6.74 4.87 5.81
CA GLY A 191 5.97 5.53 6.89
C GLY A 191 6.59 5.45 8.28
N TYR A 192 7.71 4.75 8.44
CA TYR A 192 8.45 4.59 9.69
C TYR A 192 9.77 5.40 9.72
N SER A 193 10.00 6.26 8.74
CA SER A 193 11.21 7.09 8.65
C SER A 193 11.39 8.07 9.82
N ASP A 194 10.33 8.39 10.55
CA ASP A 194 10.39 9.21 11.76
C ASP A 194 10.97 8.47 12.99
N LEU A 195 11.00 7.14 12.96
CA LEU A 195 11.38 6.33 14.12
C LEU A 195 12.89 6.19 14.30
N THR A 196 13.67 6.58 13.29
CA THR A 196 15.12 6.54 13.37
C THR A 196 15.74 7.85 12.88
N PRO A 197 16.82 8.34 13.49
CA PRO A 197 17.55 9.51 12.99
C PRO A 197 18.01 9.37 11.53
N ALA A 198 18.33 8.15 11.11
CA ALA A 198 18.72 7.85 9.74
C ALA A 198 17.64 8.18 8.68
N GLY A 199 16.36 8.14 9.06
CA GLY A 199 15.24 8.48 8.18
C GLY A 199 14.88 9.97 8.13
N ARG A 200 15.53 10.83 8.93
CA ARG A 200 15.11 12.22 9.17
C ARG A 200 14.96 13.09 7.90
N LEU A 201 15.81 12.91 6.90
CA LEU A 201 15.71 13.65 5.64
C LEU A 201 14.48 13.26 4.82
N LEU A 202 14.08 11.99 4.87
CA LEU A 202 12.93 11.46 4.13
C LEU A 202 11.63 11.64 4.90
N SER A 203 11.67 11.65 6.23
CA SER A 203 10.49 11.84 7.07
C SER A 203 9.76 13.16 6.82
N LYS A 204 10.50 14.20 6.39
CA LYS A 204 9.92 15.51 6.03
C LYS A 204 9.09 15.48 4.74
N ARG A 205 9.13 14.40 3.97
CA ARG A 205 8.50 14.28 2.65
C ARG A 205 7.21 13.45 2.67
N VAL A 206 6.90 12.82 3.80
CA VAL A 206 5.70 12.02 3.97
C VAL A 206 4.95 12.38 5.25
N VAL A 207 3.63 12.20 5.23
CA VAL A 207 2.80 12.22 6.44
C VAL A 207 2.49 10.77 6.81
N PRO A 208 3.01 10.24 7.92
CA PRO A 208 2.61 8.94 8.41
C PRO A 208 1.19 9.01 8.97
N VAL A 209 0.30 8.16 8.44
CA VAL A 209 -1.10 8.05 8.85
C VAL A 209 -1.35 6.65 9.36
N ALA A 210 -1.87 6.52 10.58
CA ALA A 210 -2.26 5.22 11.10
C ALA A 210 -3.44 4.65 10.29
N SER A 211 -3.34 3.38 9.93
CA SER A 211 -4.42 2.58 9.35
C SER A 211 -4.71 1.43 10.31
N ALA A 212 -5.90 1.44 10.90
CA ALA A 212 -6.32 0.43 11.86
C ALA A 212 -7.01 -0.73 11.16
N VAL A 213 -6.91 -1.90 11.75
CA VAL A 213 -7.48 -3.15 11.22
C VAL A 213 -8.11 -3.93 12.37
N ILE A 214 -9.23 -4.55 12.07
CA ILE A 214 -9.84 -5.62 12.86
C ILE A 214 -9.93 -6.88 12.01
N ALA A 215 -9.76 -8.04 12.63
CA ALA A 215 -10.09 -9.33 12.03
C ALA A 215 -11.05 -10.08 12.96
N THR A 216 -12.09 -10.68 12.38
CA THR A 216 -13.09 -11.43 13.15
C THR A 216 -12.59 -12.84 13.47
N GLU A 217 -13.33 -13.57 14.32
CA GLU A 217 -13.30 -15.03 14.29
C GLU A 217 -13.70 -15.52 12.88
N PRO A 218 -13.33 -16.77 12.51
CA PRO A 218 -13.76 -17.36 11.26
C PRO A 218 -15.28 -17.25 11.08
N LEU A 219 -15.68 -16.84 9.87
CA LEU A 219 -17.10 -16.65 9.57
C LEU A 219 -17.86 -17.98 9.60
N PRO A 220 -19.11 -18.01 10.10
CA PRO A 220 -19.99 -19.16 9.92
C PRO A 220 -20.08 -19.53 8.44
N PRO A 221 -20.14 -20.84 8.10
CA PRO A 221 -20.09 -21.30 6.70
C PRO A 221 -21.12 -20.64 5.78
N GLN A 222 -22.32 -20.35 6.29
CA GLN A 222 -23.39 -19.68 5.55
C GLN A 222 -22.99 -18.24 5.20
N VAL A 223 -22.54 -17.47 6.20
CA VAL A 223 -22.09 -16.08 6.02
C VAL A 223 -20.87 -16.01 5.09
N ARG A 224 -19.93 -16.95 5.25
CA ARG A 224 -18.72 -17.01 4.41
C ARG A 224 -19.04 -17.17 2.91
N LYS A 225 -20.07 -17.93 2.56
CA LYS A 225 -20.49 -18.13 1.16
C LYS A 225 -21.03 -16.85 0.51
N GLU A 226 -21.58 -15.95 1.30
CA GLU A 226 -22.16 -14.70 0.83
C GLU A 226 -21.15 -13.55 0.78
N MET A 227 -20.12 -13.62 1.63
CA MET A 227 -19.12 -12.55 1.78
C MET A 227 -18.01 -12.68 0.75
N LEU A 228 -17.97 -11.75 -0.21
CA LEU A 228 -16.93 -11.73 -1.26
C LEU A 228 -16.75 -13.14 -1.91
N PRO A 229 -17.80 -13.74 -2.47
CA PRO A 229 -17.84 -15.16 -2.87
C PRO A 229 -16.75 -15.52 -3.88
N ASP A 230 -16.32 -14.57 -4.71
CA ASP A 230 -15.27 -14.77 -5.71
C ASP A 230 -13.85 -14.55 -5.13
N GLY A 231 -13.72 -14.29 -3.82
CA GLY A 231 -12.44 -14.05 -3.14
C GLY A 231 -11.77 -12.72 -3.47
N GLU A 232 -12.48 -11.82 -4.15
CA GLU A 232 -11.97 -10.50 -4.52
C GLU A 232 -11.86 -9.59 -3.29
N PRO A 233 -10.68 -9.07 -2.96
CA PRO A 233 -10.59 -8.04 -1.93
C PRO A 233 -11.21 -6.74 -2.42
N ALA A 234 -11.69 -5.93 -1.49
CA ALA A 234 -12.33 -4.66 -1.80
C ALA A 234 -11.67 -3.48 -1.08
N THR A 235 -11.71 -2.33 -1.72
CA THR A 235 -11.30 -1.04 -1.16
C THR A 235 -12.31 0.00 -1.62
N ASP A 236 -13.15 0.53 -0.71
CA ASP A 236 -14.17 1.48 -1.10
C ASP A 236 -13.60 2.82 -1.60
N ALA A 237 -14.43 3.56 -2.35
CA ALA A 237 -14.05 4.84 -2.95
C ALA A 237 -14.11 6.01 -1.96
N LYS A 238 -14.56 5.81 -0.71
CA LYS A 238 -14.66 6.88 0.28
C LYS A 238 -13.32 7.58 0.49
N ARG A 239 -13.35 8.87 0.85
CA ARG A 239 -12.14 9.62 1.21
C ARG A 239 -11.42 9.02 2.40
N LEU A 240 -12.17 8.55 3.39
CA LEU A 240 -11.69 7.70 4.49
C LEU A 240 -11.99 6.24 4.15
N THR A 241 -11.19 5.71 3.28
CA THR A 241 -11.32 4.39 2.67
C THR A 241 -11.40 3.27 3.70
N ASN A 242 -12.40 2.40 3.58
CA ASN A 242 -12.40 1.07 4.16
C ASN A 242 -11.89 0.05 3.14
N TYR A 243 -11.21 -0.98 3.63
CA TYR A 243 -10.72 -2.06 2.79
C TYR A 243 -10.89 -3.38 3.52
N TYR A 244 -11.31 -4.42 2.79
CA TYR A 244 -11.73 -5.67 3.42
C TYR A 244 -11.58 -6.86 2.48
N ARG A 245 -11.49 -8.04 3.09
CA ARG A 245 -11.42 -9.33 2.41
C ARG A 245 -11.74 -10.47 3.37
N VAL A 246 -12.09 -11.64 2.84
CA VAL A 246 -12.07 -12.90 3.58
C VAL A 246 -10.65 -13.45 3.55
N LEU A 247 -10.12 -13.87 4.70
CA LEU A 247 -8.79 -14.47 4.83
C LEU A 247 -8.82 -15.99 4.60
N ARG A 248 -7.66 -16.63 4.47
CA ARG A 248 -7.55 -18.09 4.22
C ARG A 248 -8.18 -18.93 5.32
N ASP A 249 -8.09 -18.48 6.59
CA ASP A 249 -8.69 -19.14 7.75
C ASP A 249 -10.22 -18.92 7.85
N GLY A 250 -10.80 -18.16 6.92
CA GLY A 250 -12.22 -17.82 6.89
C GLY A 250 -12.60 -16.62 7.74
N SER A 251 -11.67 -15.97 8.44
CA SER A 251 -11.94 -14.73 9.16
C SER A 251 -12.16 -13.55 8.20
N PHE A 252 -12.89 -12.52 8.64
CA PHE A 252 -13.10 -11.30 7.87
C PHE A 252 -12.17 -10.20 8.34
N PHE A 253 -11.31 -9.77 7.45
CA PHE A 253 -10.40 -8.65 7.63
C PHE A 253 -11.10 -7.36 7.22
N PHE A 254 -11.12 -6.36 8.10
CA PHE A 254 -11.67 -5.05 7.83
C PHE A 254 -10.74 -3.96 8.33
N GLY A 255 -10.29 -3.12 7.43
CA GLY A 255 -9.37 -2.03 7.71
C GLY A 255 -9.94 -0.68 7.32
N GLY A 256 -9.44 0.37 7.98
CA GLY A 256 -9.80 1.74 7.70
C GLY A 256 -8.79 2.72 8.29
N ARG A 257 -9.02 4.02 8.13
CA ARG A 257 -8.12 5.00 8.73
C ARG A 257 -8.25 5.01 10.25
N GLY A 258 -7.11 4.80 10.91
CA GLY A 258 -7.03 4.77 12.37
C GLY A 258 -7.13 6.13 13.05
N GLY A 259 -6.81 7.21 12.37
CA GLY A 259 -6.77 8.55 12.95
C GLY A 259 -5.44 9.26 12.73
N ALA A 260 -5.32 10.46 13.30
CA ALA A 260 -4.13 11.29 13.14
C ALA A 260 -2.98 10.92 14.10
N SER A 261 -3.25 10.11 15.12
CA SER A 261 -2.26 9.63 16.10
C SER A 261 -1.34 8.57 15.49
N SER A 262 -0.13 8.45 16.05
CA SER A 262 0.80 7.34 15.75
C SER A 262 0.43 6.04 16.49
N SER A 263 -0.66 6.05 17.26
CA SER A 263 -1.23 4.90 17.97
C SER A 263 -2.72 4.78 17.68
N ALA A 264 -3.25 3.56 17.66
CA ALA A 264 -4.68 3.32 17.57
C ALA A 264 -5.25 3.12 18.99
N SER A 265 -6.20 3.98 19.38
CA SER A 265 -6.95 3.83 20.63
C SER A 265 -8.10 2.82 20.47
N GLN A 266 -8.61 2.26 21.56
CA GLN A 266 -9.76 1.36 21.53
C GLN A 266 -10.97 1.99 20.80
N ARG A 267 -11.20 3.28 20.99
CA ARG A 267 -12.27 4.03 20.29
C ARG A 267 -12.19 3.94 18.77
N ILE A 268 -10.98 3.80 18.19
CA ILE A 268 -10.79 3.64 16.75
C ILE A 268 -11.25 2.25 16.31
N TYR A 269 -10.91 1.20 17.06
CA TYR A 269 -11.36 -0.16 16.76
C TYR A 269 -12.86 -0.31 16.94
N ASP A 270 -13.45 0.29 17.98
CA ASP A 270 -14.91 0.30 18.21
C ASP A 270 -15.65 1.00 17.06
N ARG A 271 -15.11 2.12 16.55
CA ARG A 271 -15.64 2.78 15.36
C ARG A 271 -15.53 1.87 14.13
N LEU A 272 -14.36 1.29 13.91
CA LEU A 272 -14.12 0.41 12.78
C LEU A 272 -15.08 -0.81 12.81
N ARG A 273 -15.36 -1.33 14.00
CA ARG A 273 -16.36 -2.39 14.20
C ARG A 273 -17.76 -1.91 13.82
N ARG A 274 -18.17 -0.70 14.25
CA ARG A 274 -19.48 -0.12 13.86
C ARG A 274 -19.56 0.09 12.36
N ASP A 275 -18.52 0.62 11.72
CA ASP A 275 -18.46 0.83 10.27
C ASP A 275 -18.58 -0.51 9.51
N MET A 276 -17.90 -1.55 9.98
CA MET A 276 -18.00 -2.90 9.43
C MET A 276 -19.44 -3.45 9.50
N VAL A 277 -20.09 -3.34 10.67
CA VAL A 277 -21.47 -3.84 10.86
C VAL A 277 -22.49 -3.01 10.08
N ALA A 278 -22.28 -1.70 9.95
CA ALA A 278 -23.15 -0.85 9.12
C ALA A 278 -23.08 -1.24 7.63
N ILE A 279 -21.92 -1.67 7.14
CA ILE A 279 -21.77 -2.16 5.77
C ILE A 279 -22.24 -3.62 5.63
N PHE A 280 -21.93 -4.45 6.62
CA PHE A 280 -22.18 -5.89 6.65
C PHE A 280 -22.96 -6.29 7.91
N PRO A 281 -24.30 -6.07 7.95
CA PRO A 281 -25.12 -6.37 9.14
C PRO A 281 -25.04 -7.83 9.60
N GLN A 282 -24.83 -8.76 8.68
CA GLN A 282 -24.66 -10.20 8.95
C GLN A 282 -23.43 -10.51 9.82
N LEU A 283 -22.51 -9.57 10.00
CA LEU A 283 -21.34 -9.71 10.87
C LEU A 283 -21.60 -9.23 12.32
N GLN A 284 -22.80 -8.79 12.66
CA GLN A 284 -23.11 -8.23 13.99
C GLN A 284 -22.80 -9.20 15.13
N SER A 285 -23.09 -10.49 14.95
CA SER A 285 -22.84 -11.53 15.96
C SER A 285 -21.44 -12.14 15.92
N VAL A 286 -20.63 -11.84 14.88
CA VAL A 286 -19.28 -12.42 14.74
C VAL A 286 -18.28 -11.62 15.57
N PRO A 287 -17.59 -12.21 16.57
CA PRO A 287 -16.64 -11.47 17.43
C PRO A 287 -15.43 -10.97 16.66
N THR A 288 -14.82 -9.89 17.13
CA THR A 288 -13.48 -9.46 16.71
C THR A 288 -12.43 -10.26 17.49
N ARG A 289 -11.53 -10.93 16.76
CA ARG A 289 -10.44 -11.74 17.31
C ARG A 289 -9.14 -10.97 17.45
N HIS A 290 -8.78 -10.18 16.42
CA HIS A 290 -7.53 -9.45 16.37
C HIS A 290 -7.74 -7.98 16.03
N GLN A 291 -6.87 -7.13 16.58
CA GLN A 291 -6.83 -5.69 16.34
C GLN A 291 -5.37 -5.25 16.21
N TRP A 292 -5.05 -4.49 15.17
CA TRP A 292 -3.71 -3.90 15.00
C TRP A 292 -3.77 -2.66 14.12
N PHE A 293 -2.65 -1.98 13.99
CA PHE A 293 -2.49 -0.86 13.06
C PHE A 293 -1.12 -0.89 12.39
N GLY A 294 -1.03 -0.20 11.25
CA GLY A 294 0.22 0.08 10.55
C GLY A 294 0.25 1.52 10.08
N MET A 295 1.45 2.00 9.69
CA MET A 295 1.62 3.37 9.20
C MET A 295 1.62 3.40 7.68
N VAL A 296 0.75 4.20 7.09
CA VAL A 296 0.74 4.51 5.65
C VAL A 296 1.46 5.83 5.43
N ALA A 297 2.46 5.85 4.58
CA ALA A 297 3.11 7.08 4.15
C ALA A 297 2.27 7.76 3.06
N VAL A 298 1.82 8.98 3.31
CA VAL A 298 1.07 9.81 2.38
C VAL A 298 1.95 10.95 1.90
N THR A 299 1.98 11.19 0.58
CA THR A 299 2.69 12.27 -0.10
C THR A 299 1.74 13.39 -0.49
N LEU A 300 2.25 14.59 -0.76
CA LEU A 300 1.41 15.73 -1.16
C LEU A 300 0.74 15.53 -2.51
N ASP A 301 1.45 14.93 -3.45
CA ASP A 301 0.97 14.68 -4.81
C ASP A 301 0.21 13.36 -4.97
N THR A 302 0.11 12.58 -3.89
CA THR A 302 -0.52 11.25 -3.84
C THR A 302 0.17 10.17 -4.71
N LEU A 303 1.41 10.41 -5.12
CA LEU A 303 2.23 9.45 -5.86
C LEU A 303 3.34 8.85 -4.97
N PRO A 304 3.78 7.62 -5.24
CA PRO A 304 5.00 7.09 -4.65
C PRO A 304 6.23 7.66 -5.33
N HIS A 305 7.37 7.66 -4.64
CA HIS A 305 8.61 8.22 -5.14
C HIS A 305 9.79 7.27 -4.95
N ILE A 306 10.61 7.19 -6.00
CA ILE A 306 11.90 6.53 -6.05
C ILE A 306 12.97 7.56 -6.45
N GLY A 307 14.12 7.53 -5.81
CA GLY A 307 15.17 8.49 -6.12
C GLY A 307 16.43 8.32 -5.27
N SER A 308 17.28 9.33 -5.32
CA SER A 308 18.53 9.39 -4.55
C SER A 308 18.60 10.66 -3.72
N LEU A 309 19.17 10.55 -2.53
CA LEU A 309 19.58 11.71 -1.72
C LEU A 309 20.96 12.22 -2.12
N ASP A 310 21.81 11.30 -2.57
CA ASP A 310 23.09 11.54 -3.22
C ASP A 310 23.44 10.37 -4.16
N GLN A 311 24.65 10.32 -4.71
CA GLN A 311 25.08 9.28 -5.64
C GLN A 311 25.07 7.85 -5.06
N ARG A 312 25.03 7.69 -3.74
CA ARG A 312 25.16 6.39 -3.04
C ARG A 312 24.00 6.06 -2.13
N VAL A 313 23.07 6.98 -1.94
CA VAL A 313 21.95 6.82 -1.01
C VAL A 313 20.63 6.96 -1.75
N HIS A 314 19.94 5.85 -1.91
CA HIS A 314 18.71 5.72 -2.67
C HIS A 314 17.52 5.48 -1.76
N TYR A 315 16.31 5.77 -2.25
CA TYR A 315 15.09 5.54 -1.49
C TYR A 315 13.92 5.13 -2.39
N GLY A 316 12.94 4.41 -1.81
CA GLY A 316 11.64 4.16 -2.39
C GLY A 316 10.56 4.26 -1.31
N MET A 317 9.59 5.19 -1.46
CA MET A 317 8.60 5.46 -0.42
C MET A 317 7.37 6.22 -0.89
N GLY A 318 6.43 6.47 0.03
CA GLY A 318 5.25 7.30 -0.25
C GLY A 318 4.15 6.57 -1.01
N TYR A 319 3.95 5.28 -0.78
CA TYR A 319 3.04 4.44 -1.58
C TYR A 319 1.55 4.77 -1.43
N ASN A 320 1.14 5.68 -0.56
CA ASN A 320 -0.25 6.16 -0.40
C ASN A 320 -1.29 5.02 -0.21
N GLY A 321 -0.88 3.90 0.40
CA GLY A 321 -1.72 2.72 0.60
C GLY A 321 -1.76 1.74 -0.58
N ARG A 322 -0.94 1.93 -1.62
CA ARG A 322 -0.84 1.05 -2.81
C ARG A 322 0.49 0.26 -2.84
N GLY A 323 1.16 0.12 -1.70
CA GLY A 323 2.52 -0.40 -1.60
C GLY A 323 2.69 -1.89 -1.89
N VAL A 324 1.67 -2.74 -1.82
CA VAL A 324 1.83 -4.19 -1.96
C VAL A 324 2.47 -4.57 -3.30
N ALA A 325 1.94 -4.06 -4.41
CA ALA A 325 2.52 -4.28 -5.74
C ALA A 325 3.65 -3.28 -6.04
N LEU A 326 3.43 -1.99 -5.80
CA LEU A 326 4.38 -0.94 -6.18
C LEU A 326 5.73 -1.06 -5.48
N SER A 327 5.80 -1.61 -4.25
CA SER A 327 7.08 -1.84 -3.58
C SER A 327 7.92 -2.92 -4.27
N ALA A 328 7.29 -3.93 -4.89
CA ALA A 328 8.00 -4.95 -5.67
C ALA A 328 8.64 -4.32 -6.93
N LEU A 329 7.88 -3.51 -7.68
CA LEU A 329 8.41 -2.75 -8.81
C LEU A 329 9.54 -1.81 -8.37
N PHE A 330 9.33 -1.05 -7.30
CA PHE A 330 10.35 -0.12 -6.79
C PHE A 330 11.60 -0.86 -6.32
N GLY A 331 11.48 -2.04 -5.72
CA GLY A 331 12.63 -2.89 -5.40
C GLY A 331 13.45 -3.27 -6.64
N LYS A 332 12.78 -3.69 -7.73
CA LYS A 332 13.41 -3.96 -9.03
C LYS A 332 14.12 -2.71 -9.58
N GLN A 333 13.44 -1.56 -9.56
CA GLN A 333 13.99 -0.30 -10.07
C GLN A 333 15.15 0.23 -9.20
N LEU A 334 15.07 0.10 -7.87
CA LEU A 334 16.19 0.44 -6.97
C LEU A 334 17.42 -0.43 -7.21
N ALA A 335 17.22 -1.73 -7.47
CA ALA A 335 18.33 -2.61 -7.84
C ALA A 335 18.99 -2.17 -9.16
N ASN A 336 18.20 -1.76 -10.15
CA ASN A 336 18.71 -1.18 -11.40
C ASN A 336 19.47 0.13 -11.15
N GLN A 337 18.92 1.02 -10.30
CA GLN A 337 19.53 2.30 -9.97
C GLN A 337 20.89 2.13 -9.26
N VAL A 338 20.97 1.20 -8.32
CA VAL A 338 22.23 0.82 -7.65
C VAL A 338 23.24 0.27 -8.65
N ALA A 339 22.79 -0.39 -9.73
CA ALA A 339 23.63 -0.87 -10.83
C ALA A 339 23.99 0.21 -11.87
N GLY A 340 23.58 1.47 -11.67
CA GLY A 340 23.89 2.59 -12.56
C GLY A 340 22.81 2.90 -13.61
N ASN A 341 21.68 2.22 -13.60
CA ASN A 341 20.59 2.45 -14.55
C ASN A 341 19.47 3.27 -13.87
N ALA A 342 19.28 4.51 -14.28
CA ALA A 342 18.26 5.38 -13.71
C ALA A 342 16.85 4.84 -13.97
N PRO A 343 15.92 4.83 -12.98
CA PRO A 343 14.55 4.43 -13.18
C PRO A 343 13.80 5.45 -14.05
N SER A 344 12.94 4.96 -14.95
CA SER A 344 12.06 5.77 -15.79
C SER A 344 10.60 5.47 -15.45
N LEU A 345 10.09 6.14 -14.41
CA LEU A 345 8.72 5.99 -13.91
C LEU A 345 7.95 7.33 -13.91
N GLY A 346 8.30 8.24 -14.83
CA GLY A 346 7.68 9.55 -14.93
C GLY A 346 7.81 10.35 -13.62
N PRO A 347 6.74 10.99 -13.12
CA PRO A 347 6.79 11.84 -11.93
C PRO A 347 7.19 11.07 -10.65
N MET A 348 7.13 9.76 -10.65
CA MET A 348 7.55 8.94 -9.53
C MET A 348 9.09 8.80 -9.42
N SER A 349 9.84 9.04 -10.50
CA SER A 349 11.32 8.95 -10.55
C SER A 349 12.00 10.27 -10.90
N GLY A 350 11.22 11.30 -11.21
CA GLY A 350 11.75 12.62 -11.54
C GLY A 350 12.12 13.38 -10.25
N GLY A 351 13.36 13.73 -10.09
CA GLY A 351 14.08 14.46 -9.06
C GLY A 351 13.42 15.34 -7.98
N TRP A 352 12.09 15.45 -7.96
CA TRP A 352 11.39 16.34 -7.03
C TRP A 352 10.36 15.64 -6.16
N PHE A 353 10.84 14.95 -5.17
CA PHE A 353 10.03 14.56 -4.03
C PHE A 353 9.99 15.72 -3.02
N GLN A 354 8.95 16.54 -3.06
CA GLN A 354 8.86 17.75 -2.25
C GLN A 354 8.75 17.47 -0.75
N ALA A 355 9.51 18.21 0.04
CA ALA A 355 9.28 18.26 1.47
C ALA A 355 7.94 18.95 1.78
N ILE A 356 7.24 18.44 2.77
CA ILE A 356 5.95 19.00 3.21
C ILE A 356 6.20 20.36 3.85
N PRO A 357 5.60 21.44 3.33
CA PRO A 357 5.70 22.77 3.92
C PRO A 357 5.26 22.73 5.39
N PHE A 358 5.94 23.47 6.25
CA PHE A 358 5.62 23.54 7.67
C PHE A 358 5.49 22.16 8.35
N HIS A 359 6.36 21.21 7.99
CA HIS A 359 6.34 19.83 8.47
C HIS A 359 6.24 19.69 10.01
N ALA A 360 6.73 20.66 10.79
CA ALA A 360 6.58 20.71 12.24
C ALA A 360 5.09 20.74 12.68
N PHE A 361 4.22 21.35 11.87
CA PHE A 361 2.77 21.43 12.11
C PHE A 361 1.97 20.29 11.47
N ARG A 362 2.63 19.26 10.92
CA ARG A 362 1.96 18.15 10.24
C ARG A 362 0.93 17.40 11.10
N VAL A 363 1.16 17.33 12.42
CA VAL A 363 0.25 16.64 13.35
C VAL A 363 -1.07 17.40 13.49
N PRO A 364 -1.12 18.68 13.88
CA PRO A 364 -2.37 19.42 13.92
C PRO A 364 -3.02 19.55 12.54
N ALA A 365 -2.27 19.82 11.47
CA ALA A 365 -2.81 19.88 10.11
C ALA A 365 -3.47 18.55 9.68
N LYS A 366 -2.88 17.42 10.05
CA LYS A 366 -3.43 16.08 9.82
C LYS A 366 -4.75 15.87 10.57
N HIS A 367 -4.88 16.33 11.81
CA HIS A 367 -6.14 16.26 12.57
C HIS A 367 -7.25 17.05 11.87
N VAL A 368 -6.98 18.29 11.48
CA VAL A 368 -7.94 19.14 10.75
C VAL A 368 -8.35 18.47 9.43
N ALA A 369 -7.41 18.00 8.63
CA ALA A 369 -7.69 17.36 7.36
C ALA A 369 -8.52 16.06 7.48
N ILE A 370 -8.27 15.26 8.53
CA ILE A 370 -9.04 14.04 8.78
C ILE A 370 -10.45 14.39 9.23
N SER A 371 -10.61 15.34 10.16
CA SER A 371 -11.93 15.78 10.62
C SER A 371 -12.76 16.36 9.49
N TRP A 372 -12.16 17.19 8.63
CA TRP A 372 -12.84 17.72 7.45
C TRP A 372 -13.28 16.62 6.47
N LYS A 373 -12.40 15.62 6.19
CA LYS A 373 -12.76 14.49 5.34
C LYS A 373 -13.87 13.62 5.93
N GLN A 374 -13.88 13.43 7.26
CA GLN A 374 -14.98 12.71 7.94
C GLN A 374 -16.31 13.43 7.75
N MET A 375 -16.30 14.75 7.93
CA MET A 375 -17.48 15.58 7.72
C MET A 375 -17.95 15.52 6.26
N ALA A 376 -17.05 15.68 5.30
CA ALA A 376 -17.37 15.60 3.88
C ALA A 376 -17.92 14.22 3.48
N ASP A 377 -17.35 13.10 3.98
CA ASP A 377 -17.89 11.75 3.74
C ASP A 377 -19.30 11.56 4.37
N SER A 378 -19.60 12.26 5.51
CA SER A 378 -20.90 12.18 6.17
C SER A 378 -21.99 12.95 5.42
N PHE A 379 -21.62 14.01 4.73
CA PHE A 379 -22.55 14.85 3.95
C PHE A 379 -22.58 14.53 2.46
N GLY A 380 -21.81 13.55 1.99
CA GLY A 380 -21.74 13.17 0.56
C GLY A 380 -21.13 14.25 -0.34
N LEU A 381 -20.31 15.18 0.24
CA LEU A 381 -19.69 16.31 -0.44
C LEU A 381 -18.43 15.91 -1.23
#